data_d5d54c19054739617389bb2d2521df96
#
_entry.id   d5d54c19054739617389bb2d2521df96
#
_cell.length_a   1.000
_cell.length_b   1.000
_cell.length_c   1.000
_cell.angle_alpha   90.00
_cell.angle_beta   90.00
_cell.angle_gamma   90.00
#
_symmetry.space_group_name_H-M   'P 1'
#
loop_
_entity.id
_entity.type
_entity.pdbx_description
1 polymer ?
#
loop_
_entity_poly.entity_id
_entity_poly.type
_entity_poly.pdbx_seq_one_letter_code
_entity_poly.pdbx_strand_id
1 'polypeptide(L)'
;MTHVNDITTVARGISDYGMLAIAAACFLILSMGMMVACFRWFKNLVDGIIADNRNGMEELLQQTRMQNDLLSDLSEGLRPETMLRIKTTTNCFFDLSVEKVCRMIRKIREENHIADREATAAKIRRLLTVLYEDRNSKFDCYSFRGRKLSEYTSREWIEQVASVIEGELYDTEGPNNGRAYTNVRTAYDNIKLDFYHRLIR
;
A
#
# COMPACT_ATOMS: atom_id res chain seq x y z
N MET A 1 -69.37 84.37 -10.82
CA MET A 1 -69.05 83.26 -9.84
C MET A 1 -68.25 82.12 -10.46
N THR A 2 -67.95 82.16 -11.80
CA THR A 2 -67.25 81.08 -12.50
C THR A 2 -65.73 81.14 -12.28
N HIS A 3 -65.09 82.28 -12.14
CA HIS A 3 -63.62 82.42 -12.00
C HIS A 3 -63.03 81.89 -10.66
N VAL A 4 -63.82 81.92 -9.59
CA VAL A 4 -63.32 81.42 -8.25
C VAL A 4 -63.29 79.92 -8.23
N ASN A 5 -64.20 79.22 -8.91
CA ASN A 5 -64.20 77.74 -8.95
C ASN A 5 -63.03 77.17 -9.80
N ASP A 6 -62.65 77.91 -10.92
CA ASP A 6 -61.50 77.48 -11.71
C ASP A 6 -60.17 77.59 -10.97
N ILE A 7 -60.02 78.68 -10.19
CA ILE A 7 -58.78 78.82 -9.36
C ILE A 7 -58.66 77.77 -8.24
N THR A 8 -59.79 77.40 -7.63
CA THR A 8 -59.81 76.38 -6.61
C THR A 8 -59.55 74.98 -7.15
N THR A 9 -60.04 74.69 -8.37
CA THR A 9 -59.77 73.42 -9.06
C THR A 9 -58.32 73.28 -9.50
N VAL A 10 -57.71 74.33 -10.01
CA VAL A 10 -56.29 74.37 -10.35
C VAL A 10 -55.43 74.29 -9.11
N ALA A 11 -55.77 74.99 -8.04
CA ALA A 11 -55.04 74.90 -6.74
C ALA A 11 -55.11 73.50 -6.11
N ARG A 12 -56.24 72.81 -6.19
CA ARG A 12 -56.41 71.42 -5.77
C ARG A 12 -55.58 70.49 -6.65
N GLY A 13 -55.60 70.62 -7.94
CA GLY A 13 -54.80 69.83 -8.86
C GLY A 13 -53.31 69.96 -8.55
N ILE A 14 -52.82 71.20 -8.34
CA ILE A 14 -51.39 71.43 -8.00
C ILE A 14 -51.06 70.81 -6.61
N SER A 15 -51.97 70.87 -5.64
CA SER A 15 -51.79 70.23 -4.31
C SER A 15 -51.74 68.72 -4.40
N ASP A 16 -52.64 68.13 -5.17
CA ASP A 16 -52.68 66.66 -5.36
C ASP A 16 -51.46 66.13 -6.10
N TYR A 17 -51.02 66.85 -7.17
CA TYR A 17 -49.75 66.50 -7.84
C TYR A 17 -48.54 66.70 -6.95
N GLY A 18 -48.51 67.71 -6.10
CA GLY A 18 -47.44 67.93 -5.13
C GLY A 18 -47.38 66.86 -4.09
N MET A 19 -48.54 66.41 -3.54
CA MET A 19 -48.61 65.34 -2.59
C MET A 19 -48.20 64.00 -3.19
N LEU A 20 -48.59 63.73 -4.44
CA LEU A 20 -48.19 62.52 -5.19
C LEU A 20 -46.67 62.46 -5.42
N ALA A 21 -46.07 63.59 -5.79
CA ALA A 21 -44.62 63.72 -6.00
C ALA A 21 -43.85 63.52 -4.71
N ILE A 22 -44.30 64.02 -3.59
CA ILE A 22 -43.69 63.81 -2.29
C ILE A 22 -43.81 62.31 -1.85
N ALA A 23 -44.98 61.69 -2.05
CA ALA A 23 -45.19 60.30 -1.76
C ALA A 23 -44.30 59.39 -2.61
N ALA A 24 -44.14 59.69 -3.89
CA ALA A 24 -43.25 58.97 -4.81
C ALA A 24 -41.77 59.11 -4.39
N ALA A 25 -41.33 60.32 -4.00
CA ALA A 25 -39.98 60.55 -3.52
C ALA A 25 -39.70 59.79 -2.22
N CYS A 26 -40.62 59.81 -1.26
CA CYS A 26 -40.51 59.02 -0.04
C CYS A 26 -40.45 57.51 -0.28
N PHE A 27 -41.28 57.02 -1.21
CA PHE A 27 -41.26 55.61 -1.61
C PHE A 27 -39.93 55.21 -2.26
N LEU A 28 -39.37 56.03 -3.13
CA LEU A 28 -38.06 55.76 -3.74
C LEU A 28 -36.94 55.73 -2.72
N ILE A 29 -36.93 56.65 -1.75
CA ILE A 29 -35.93 56.67 -0.68
C ILE A 29 -36.04 55.43 0.22
N LEU A 30 -37.25 55.04 0.61
CA LEU A 30 -37.49 53.83 1.40
C LEU A 30 -37.09 52.54 0.62
N SER A 31 -37.47 52.47 -0.66
CA SER A 31 -37.13 51.34 -1.53
C SER A 31 -35.60 51.19 -1.68
N MET A 32 -34.91 52.31 -1.92
CA MET A 32 -33.45 52.35 -2.03
C MET A 32 -32.77 51.94 -0.68
N GLY A 33 -33.27 52.45 0.42
CA GLY A 33 -32.80 52.09 1.77
C GLY A 33 -32.98 50.58 2.03
N MET A 34 -34.14 50.03 1.71
CA MET A 34 -34.45 48.62 1.85
C MET A 34 -33.55 47.72 0.96
N MET A 35 -33.31 48.14 -0.28
CA MET A 35 -32.44 47.44 -1.22
C MET A 35 -31.00 47.38 -0.67
N VAL A 36 -30.47 48.51 -0.16
CA VAL A 36 -29.14 48.54 0.45
C VAL A 36 -29.06 47.65 1.71
N ALA A 37 -30.09 47.67 2.55
CA ALA A 37 -30.16 46.83 3.74
C ALA A 37 -30.18 45.32 3.39
N CYS A 38 -31.01 44.91 2.40
CA CYS A 38 -31.07 43.55 1.90
C CYS A 38 -29.73 43.11 1.29
N PHE A 39 -29.08 43.97 0.52
CA PHE A 39 -27.78 43.64 -0.09
C PHE A 39 -26.68 43.46 0.97
N ARG A 40 -26.64 44.33 2.01
CA ARG A 40 -25.69 44.18 3.12
C ARG A 40 -25.94 42.87 3.91
N TRP A 41 -27.21 42.58 4.20
CA TRP A 41 -27.59 41.33 4.86
C TRP A 41 -27.17 40.11 4.05
N PHE A 42 -27.50 40.09 2.75
CA PHE A 42 -27.12 39.00 1.86
C PHE A 42 -25.62 38.83 1.75
N LYS A 43 -24.86 39.93 1.61
CA LYS A 43 -23.40 39.89 1.61
C LYS A 43 -22.85 39.27 2.87
N ASN A 44 -23.32 39.68 4.06
CA ASN A 44 -22.87 39.12 5.35
C ASN A 44 -23.19 37.62 5.44
N LEU A 45 -24.34 37.19 4.93
CA LEU A 45 -24.73 35.79 4.91
C LEU A 45 -23.77 34.94 4.03
N VAL A 46 -23.49 35.44 2.82
CA VAL A 46 -22.58 34.76 1.89
C VAL A 46 -21.14 34.73 2.44
N ASP A 47 -20.66 35.84 2.99
CA ASP A 47 -19.32 35.88 3.62
C ASP A 47 -19.23 34.90 4.80
N GLY A 48 -20.29 34.77 5.61
CA GLY A 48 -20.37 33.77 6.68
C GLY A 48 -20.30 32.32 6.16
N ILE A 49 -21.10 32.00 5.15
CA ILE A 49 -21.09 30.65 4.54
C ILE A 49 -19.71 30.30 3.96
N ILE A 50 -19.07 31.26 3.29
CA ILE A 50 -17.73 31.07 2.71
C ILE A 50 -16.69 30.82 3.82
N ALA A 51 -16.74 31.60 4.92
CA ALA A 51 -15.84 31.44 6.04
C ALA A 51 -16.02 30.08 6.72
N ASP A 52 -17.25 29.65 6.99
CA ASP A 52 -17.57 28.38 7.60
C ASP A 52 -17.13 27.21 6.71
N ASN A 53 -17.36 27.31 5.41
CA ASN A 53 -16.94 26.27 4.45
C ASN A 53 -15.40 26.17 4.35
N ARG A 54 -14.72 27.31 4.42
CA ARG A 54 -13.25 27.33 4.44
C ARG A 54 -12.68 26.71 5.71
N ASN A 55 -13.23 27.05 6.86
CA ASN A 55 -12.82 26.47 8.13
C ASN A 55 -13.07 24.96 8.19
N GLY A 56 -14.22 24.50 7.72
CA GLY A 56 -14.53 23.06 7.61
C GLY A 56 -13.58 22.31 6.66
N MET A 57 -13.19 22.93 5.55
CA MET A 57 -12.22 22.36 4.62
C MET A 57 -10.81 22.27 5.25
N GLU A 58 -10.37 23.28 5.97
CA GLU A 58 -9.08 23.27 6.67
C GLU A 58 -9.04 22.20 7.76
N GLU A 59 -10.12 22.01 8.50
CA GLU A 59 -10.24 20.96 9.53
C GLU A 59 -10.21 19.54 8.89
N LEU A 60 -10.94 19.33 7.78
CA LEU A 60 -10.90 18.07 7.04
C LEU A 60 -9.52 17.76 6.49
N LEU A 61 -8.82 18.76 5.95
CA LEU A 61 -7.44 18.60 5.48
C LEU A 61 -6.49 18.24 6.61
N GLN A 62 -6.65 18.83 7.77
CA GLN A 62 -5.83 18.52 8.95
C GLN A 62 -6.10 17.11 9.46
N GLN A 63 -7.36 16.67 9.52
CA GLN A 63 -7.73 15.29 9.88
C GLN A 63 -7.17 14.27 8.88
N THR A 64 -7.26 14.58 7.59
CA THR A 64 -6.73 13.70 6.53
C THR A 64 -5.20 13.57 6.62
N ARG A 65 -4.48 14.65 6.91
CA ARG A 65 -3.03 14.61 7.13
C ARG A 65 -2.69 13.74 8.35
N MET A 66 -3.37 13.97 9.46
CA MET A 66 -3.16 13.19 10.69
C MET A 66 -3.42 11.69 10.49
N GLN A 67 -4.47 11.31 9.74
CA GLN A 67 -4.74 9.93 9.37
C GLN A 67 -3.63 9.34 8.49
N ASN A 68 -3.12 10.11 7.54
CA ASN A 68 -2.04 9.67 6.65
C ASN A 68 -0.73 9.46 7.41
N ASP A 69 -0.42 10.33 8.36
CA ASP A 69 0.77 10.21 9.22
C ASP A 69 0.67 8.96 10.11
N LEU A 70 -0.50 8.72 10.75
CA LEU A 70 -0.75 7.50 11.52
C LEU A 70 -0.66 6.22 10.69
N LEU A 71 -1.16 6.22 9.45
CA LEU A 71 -1.05 5.07 8.54
C LEU A 71 0.41 4.85 8.11
N SER A 72 1.18 5.91 7.93
CA SER A 72 2.61 5.84 7.63
C SER A 72 3.39 5.22 8.78
N ASP A 73 3.16 5.70 10.02
CA ASP A 73 3.81 5.20 11.23
C ASP A 73 3.46 3.72 11.49
N LEU A 74 2.18 3.34 11.31
CA LEU A 74 1.75 1.93 11.37
C LEU A 74 2.44 1.07 10.32
N SER A 75 2.56 1.57 9.09
CA SER A 75 3.23 0.87 8.00
C SER A 75 4.72 0.68 8.27
N GLU A 76 5.40 1.66 8.83
CA GLU A 76 6.81 1.57 9.21
C GLU A 76 7.02 0.61 10.39
N GLY A 77 6.15 0.62 11.39
CA GLY A 77 6.22 -0.29 12.53
C GLY A 77 5.96 -1.75 12.17
N LEU A 78 5.03 -2.02 11.23
CA LEU A 78 4.68 -3.38 10.79
C LEU A 78 5.73 -4.00 9.85
N ARG A 79 6.51 -3.22 9.11
CA ARG A 79 7.52 -3.72 8.17
C ARG A 79 8.61 -4.56 8.83
N PRO A 80 9.30 -4.12 9.90
CA PRO A 80 10.34 -4.89 10.56
C PRO A 80 9.81 -6.17 11.18
N GLU A 81 8.62 -6.13 11.80
CA GLU A 81 8.00 -7.30 12.41
C GLU A 81 7.60 -8.36 11.37
N THR A 82 6.98 -7.94 10.28
CA THR A 82 6.62 -8.84 9.17
C THR A 82 7.87 -9.48 8.56
N MET A 83 8.94 -8.69 8.36
CA MET A 83 10.22 -9.18 7.87
C MET A 83 10.87 -10.18 8.83
N LEU A 84 10.80 -9.93 10.14
CA LEU A 84 11.32 -10.84 11.16
C LEU A 84 10.54 -12.15 11.16
N ARG A 85 9.22 -12.12 11.09
CA ARG A 85 8.37 -13.32 11.01
C ARG A 85 8.69 -14.14 9.75
N ILE A 86 8.81 -13.49 8.59
CA ILE A 86 9.19 -14.15 7.34
C ILE A 86 10.57 -14.80 7.48
N LYS A 87 11.57 -14.07 7.99
CA LYS A 87 12.92 -14.60 8.20
C LYS A 87 12.92 -15.81 9.13
N THR A 88 12.23 -15.76 10.26
CA THR A 88 12.16 -16.86 11.22
C THR A 88 11.53 -18.10 10.59
N THR A 89 10.40 -17.93 9.92
CA THR A 89 9.67 -19.04 9.28
C THR A 89 10.47 -19.65 8.13
N THR A 90 11.02 -18.82 7.24
CA THR A 90 11.78 -19.30 6.08
C THR A 90 13.09 -19.95 6.48
N ASN A 91 13.79 -19.46 7.52
CA ASN A 91 14.98 -20.11 8.08
C ASN A 91 14.70 -21.54 8.51
N CYS A 92 13.61 -21.77 9.23
CA CYS A 92 13.21 -23.12 9.64
C CYS A 92 13.05 -24.05 8.42
N PHE A 93 12.42 -23.62 7.34
CA PHE A 93 12.27 -24.44 6.13
C PHE A 93 13.59 -24.68 5.40
N PHE A 94 14.49 -23.71 5.36
CA PHE A 94 15.82 -23.90 4.79
C PHE A 94 16.65 -24.88 5.61
N ASP A 95 16.63 -24.77 6.92
CA ASP A 95 17.37 -25.68 7.81
C ASP A 95 16.86 -27.13 7.72
N LEU A 96 15.52 -27.31 7.62
CA LEU A 96 14.92 -28.62 7.31
C LEU A 96 15.37 -29.17 5.94
N SER A 97 15.55 -28.28 4.94
CA SER A 97 16.04 -28.67 3.62
C SER A 97 17.49 -29.17 3.69
N VAL A 98 18.36 -28.51 4.45
CA VAL A 98 19.75 -28.98 4.71
C VAL A 98 19.74 -30.39 5.27
N GLU A 99 18.94 -30.66 6.31
CA GLU A 99 18.85 -32.00 6.90
C GLU A 99 18.35 -33.05 5.90
N LYS A 100 17.30 -32.73 5.12
CA LYS A 100 16.74 -33.64 4.10
C LYS A 100 17.79 -33.98 3.05
N VAL A 101 18.57 -32.99 2.58
CA VAL A 101 19.65 -33.19 1.61
C VAL A 101 20.77 -34.03 2.20
N CYS A 102 21.19 -33.79 3.43
CA CYS A 102 22.22 -34.61 4.08
C CYS A 102 21.77 -36.06 4.25
N ARG A 103 20.50 -36.30 4.59
CA ARG A 103 19.93 -37.67 4.64
C ARG A 103 19.90 -38.30 3.24
N MET A 104 19.60 -37.55 2.20
CA MET A 104 19.62 -37.99 0.82
C MET A 104 21.04 -38.45 0.39
N ILE A 105 22.07 -37.65 0.69
CA ILE A 105 23.47 -38.02 0.42
C ILE A 105 23.82 -39.34 1.10
N ARG A 106 23.50 -39.48 2.39
CA ARG A 106 23.75 -40.71 3.16
C ARG A 106 23.05 -41.91 2.51
N LYS A 107 21.77 -41.78 2.19
CA LYS A 107 21.00 -42.86 1.57
C LYS A 107 21.54 -43.28 0.21
N ILE A 108 21.94 -42.33 -0.64
CA ILE A 108 22.55 -42.63 -1.95
C ILE A 108 23.86 -43.38 -1.77
N ARG A 109 24.68 -43.03 -0.78
CA ARG A 109 25.93 -43.73 -0.44
C ARG A 109 25.68 -45.16 0.03
N GLU A 110 24.68 -45.39 0.92
CA GLU A 110 24.31 -46.70 1.47
C GLU A 110 23.71 -47.65 0.41
N GLU A 111 22.94 -47.12 -0.52
CA GLU A 111 22.30 -47.93 -1.59
C GLU A 111 23.24 -48.32 -2.73
N ASN A 112 24.55 -47.97 -2.68
CA ASN A 112 25.57 -48.26 -3.68
C ASN A 112 25.20 -47.96 -5.16
N HIS A 113 24.27 -47.03 -5.37
CA HIS A 113 23.82 -46.59 -6.69
C HIS A 113 24.79 -45.59 -7.37
N ILE A 114 26.05 -45.59 -7.01
CA ILE A 114 27.06 -44.58 -7.42
C ILE A 114 27.71 -45.00 -8.75
N ALA A 115 27.53 -46.25 -9.19
CA ALA A 115 28.21 -46.79 -10.40
C ALA A 115 27.80 -46.07 -11.70
N ASP A 116 26.54 -45.67 -11.81
CA ASP A 116 26.04 -44.90 -12.96
C ASP A 116 25.89 -43.43 -12.57
N ARG A 117 26.85 -42.61 -12.97
CA ARG A 117 26.93 -41.20 -12.65
C ARG A 117 25.77 -40.37 -13.22
N GLU A 118 25.37 -40.71 -14.44
CA GLU A 118 24.34 -39.96 -15.17
C GLU A 118 22.95 -40.24 -14.58
N ALA A 119 22.62 -41.52 -14.34
CA ALA A 119 21.39 -41.91 -13.66
C ALA A 119 21.29 -41.36 -12.23
N THR A 120 22.41 -41.34 -11.51
CA THR A 120 22.49 -40.76 -10.15
C THR A 120 22.23 -39.26 -10.19
N ALA A 121 22.85 -38.51 -11.11
CA ALA A 121 22.64 -37.08 -11.26
C ALA A 121 21.17 -36.76 -11.60
N ALA A 122 20.56 -37.52 -12.53
CA ALA A 122 19.14 -37.36 -12.86
C ALA A 122 18.22 -37.64 -11.66
N LYS A 123 18.53 -38.68 -10.86
CA LYS A 123 17.79 -39.00 -9.62
C LYS A 123 17.92 -37.89 -8.57
N ILE A 124 19.11 -37.33 -8.40
CA ILE A 124 19.35 -36.19 -7.48
C ILE A 124 18.51 -34.98 -7.87
N ARG A 125 18.56 -34.56 -9.13
CA ARG A 125 17.78 -33.42 -9.62
C ARG A 125 16.29 -33.62 -9.46
N ARG A 126 15.78 -34.83 -9.73
CA ARG A 126 14.37 -35.16 -9.51
C ARG A 126 13.99 -35.06 -8.02
N LEU A 127 14.79 -35.58 -7.10
CA LEU A 127 14.52 -35.50 -5.67
C LEU A 127 14.60 -34.07 -5.14
N LEU A 128 15.56 -33.28 -5.64
CA LEU A 128 15.68 -31.87 -5.28
C LEU A 128 14.50 -31.04 -5.84
N THR A 129 14.00 -31.35 -7.01
CA THR A 129 12.79 -30.71 -7.57
C THR A 129 11.59 -30.96 -6.66
N VAL A 130 11.36 -32.18 -6.22
CA VAL A 130 10.29 -32.51 -5.27
C VAL A 130 10.46 -31.75 -3.94
N LEU A 131 11.69 -31.69 -3.41
CA LEU A 131 11.97 -30.91 -2.18
C LEU A 131 11.72 -29.41 -2.38
N TYR A 132 12.07 -28.89 -3.53
CA TYR A 132 11.85 -27.50 -3.90
C TYR A 132 10.36 -27.17 -3.97
N GLU A 133 9.56 -28.02 -4.62
CA GLU A 133 8.12 -27.84 -4.77
C GLU A 133 7.40 -28.00 -3.42
N ASP A 134 7.77 -28.99 -2.58
CA ASP A 134 7.24 -29.15 -1.22
C ASP A 134 7.51 -27.93 -0.36
N ARG A 135 8.71 -27.38 -0.42
CA ARG A 135 9.05 -26.14 0.30
C ARG A 135 8.25 -24.95 -0.21
N ASN A 136 8.14 -24.78 -1.53
CA ASN A 136 7.42 -23.66 -2.13
C ASN A 136 5.92 -23.73 -1.82
N SER A 137 5.32 -24.90 -1.77
CA SER A 137 3.93 -25.05 -1.34
C SER A 137 3.69 -24.54 0.10
N LYS A 138 4.69 -24.71 0.98
CA LYS A 138 4.64 -24.17 2.36
C LYS A 138 4.90 -22.67 2.40
N PHE A 139 5.77 -22.17 1.53
CA PHE A 139 6.00 -20.73 1.37
C PHE A 139 4.75 -20.01 0.88
N ASP A 140 3.93 -20.65 0.07
CA ASP A 140 2.69 -20.09 -0.48
C ASP A 140 1.57 -19.88 0.55
N CYS A 141 1.74 -20.40 1.78
CA CYS A 141 0.91 -20.01 2.91
C CYS A 141 1.15 -18.56 3.36
N TYR A 142 2.22 -17.93 2.89
CA TYR A 142 2.60 -16.56 3.24
C TYR A 142 2.70 -15.71 1.99
N SER A 143 2.28 -14.46 2.10
CA SER A 143 2.46 -13.45 1.07
C SER A 143 3.22 -12.25 1.60
N PHE A 144 4.03 -11.63 0.73
CA PHE A 144 4.75 -10.41 1.04
C PHE A 144 4.61 -9.43 -0.13
N ARG A 145 4.19 -8.22 0.15
CA ARG A 145 3.89 -7.20 -0.88
C ARG A 145 2.90 -7.68 -1.95
N GLY A 146 1.89 -8.45 -1.54
CA GLY A 146 0.87 -8.98 -2.45
C GLY A 146 1.32 -10.15 -3.34
N ARG A 147 2.57 -10.65 -3.17
CA ARG A 147 3.12 -11.80 -3.91
C ARG A 147 3.32 -12.98 -2.97
N LYS A 148 3.17 -14.19 -3.49
CA LYS A 148 3.48 -15.41 -2.74
C LYS A 148 4.99 -15.54 -2.50
N LEU A 149 5.42 -16.10 -1.37
CA LEU A 149 6.84 -16.23 -1.07
C LEU A 149 7.58 -17.14 -2.06
N SER A 150 6.90 -18.09 -2.70
CA SER A 150 7.49 -18.94 -3.76
C SER A 150 7.93 -18.14 -4.99
N GLU A 151 7.32 -16.98 -5.27
CA GLU A 151 7.71 -16.12 -6.41
C GLU A 151 9.09 -15.47 -6.23
N TYR A 152 9.59 -15.42 -4.99
CA TYR A 152 10.94 -14.93 -4.67
C TYR A 152 12.00 -16.03 -4.71
N THR A 153 11.63 -17.29 -5.02
CA THR A 153 12.54 -18.42 -5.13
C THR A 153 13.10 -18.56 -6.56
N SER A 154 14.20 -19.28 -6.71
CA SER A 154 14.79 -19.55 -8.03
C SER A 154 14.96 -21.04 -8.26
N ARG A 155 14.67 -21.52 -9.48
CA ARG A 155 14.96 -22.89 -9.88
C ARG A 155 16.47 -23.19 -10.01
N GLU A 156 17.29 -22.17 -10.20
CA GLU A 156 18.75 -22.29 -10.23
C GLU A 156 19.33 -22.86 -8.93
N TRP A 157 18.61 -22.69 -7.80
CA TRP A 157 19.00 -23.28 -6.52
C TRP A 157 19.07 -24.82 -6.54
N ILE A 158 18.25 -25.45 -7.40
CA ILE A 158 18.28 -26.91 -7.58
C ILE A 158 19.62 -27.33 -8.13
N GLU A 159 20.11 -26.65 -9.17
CA GLU A 159 21.41 -26.96 -9.78
C GLU A 159 22.59 -26.67 -8.85
N GLN A 160 22.52 -25.59 -8.07
CA GLN A 160 23.54 -25.25 -7.08
C GLN A 160 23.66 -26.38 -6.03
N VAL A 161 22.54 -26.86 -5.47
CA VAL A 161 22.55 -27.93 -4.49
C VAL A 161 22.93 -29.28 -5.15
N ALA A 162 22.47 -29.56 -6.36
CA ALA A 162 22.83 -30.76 -7.11
C ALA A 162 24.35 -30.87 -7.33
N SER A 163 24.98 -29.77 -7.72
CA SER A 163 26.44 -29.71 -7.89
C SER A 163 27.20 -30.03 -6.60
N VAL A 164 26.73 -29.51 -5.46
CA VAL A 164 27.33 -29.81 -4.15
C VAL A 164 27.16 -31.28 -3.79
N ILE A 165 25.97 -31.85 -4.02
CA ILE A 165 25.73 -33.29 -3.75
C ILE A 165 26.62 -34.17 -4.63
N GLU A 166 26.70 -33.86 -5.94
CA GLU A 166 27.56 -34.61 -6.87
C GLU A 166 29.04 -34.52 -6.45
N GLY A 167 29.52 -33.33 -6.05
CA GLY A 167 30.87 -33.17 -5.52
C GLY A 167 31.15 -34.05 -4.32
N GLU A 168 30.19 -34.11 -3.38
CA GLU A 168 30.33 -34.94 -2.17
C GLU A 168 30.23 -36.43 -2.41
N LEU A 169 29.47 -36.87 -3.41
CA LEU A 169 29.32 -38.29 -3.74
C LEU A 169 30.54 -38.85 -4.47
N TYR A 170 31.18 -38.05 -5.31
CA TYR A 170 32.29 -38.46 -6.17
C TYR A 170 33.66 -37.90 -5.72
N ASP A 171 33.75 -37.50 -4.45
CA ASP A 171 34.97 -36.96 -3.89
C ASP A 171 36.05 -38.05 -3.77
N THR A 172 37.27 -37.76 -4.16
CA THR A 172 38.43 -38.65 -4.12
C THR A 172 38.93 -38.96 -2.73
N GLU A 173 38.67 -38.09 -1.75
CA GLU A 173 39.03 -38.26 -0.34
C GLU A 173 38.10 -39.24 0.41
N GLY A 174 37.05 -39.70 -0.26
CA GLY A 174 36.09 -40.62 0.31
C GLY A 174 34.93 -39.92 1.10
N PRO A 175 33.95 -40.72 1.58
CA PRO A 175 32.75 -40.22 2.19
C PRO A 175 32.99 -39.57 3.56
N ASN A 176 32.69 -38.28 3.67
CA ASN A 176 32.76 -37.54 4.94
C ASN A 176 31.43 -36.81 5.17
N ASN A 177 30.68 -37.25 6.20
CA ASN A 177 29.37 -36.66 6.52
C ASN A 177 29.48 -35.26 7.14
N GLY A 178 30.55 -34.95 7.86
CA GLY A 178 30.77 -33.59 8.43
C GLY A 178 31.05 -32.58 7.32
N ARG A 179 31.90 -32.93 6.36
CA ARG A 179 32.19 -32.10 5.20
C ARG A 179 30.93 -31.91 4.33
N ALA A 180 30.21 -32.98 4.05
CA ALA A 180 28.96 -32.91 3.30
C ALA A 180 27.93 -31.99 3.97
N TYR A 181 27.78 -32.05 5.30
CA TYR A 181 26.92 -31.16 6.04
C TYR A 181 27.35 -29.69 5.88
N THR A 182 28.64 -29.40 6.03
CA THR A 182 29.18 -28.05 5.93
C THR A 182 28.96 -27.47 4.53
N ASN A 183 29.25 -28.25 3.48
CA ASN A 183 29.12 -27.80 2.08
C ASN A 183 27.64 -27.57 1.69
N VAL A 184 26.75 -28.47 2.09
CA VAL A 184 25.30 -28.31 1.87
C VAL A 184 24.78 -27.10 2.62
N ARG A 185 25.20 -26.90 3.89
CA ARG A 185 24.80 -25.73 4.67
C ARG A 185 25.25 -24.43 4.02
N THR A 186 26.52 -24.36 3.58
CA THR A 186 27.03 -23.18 2.87
C THR A 186 26.23 -22.88 1.60
N ALA A 187 25.88 -23.91 0.81
CA ALA A 187 25.03 -23.70 -0.36
C ALA A 187 23.65 -23.13 0.03
N TYR A 188 23.03 -23.65 1.08
CA TYR A 188 21.74 -23.12 1.53
C TYR A 188 21.84 -21.73 2.18
N ASP A 189 22.96 -21.38 2.82
CA ASP A 189 23.18 -20.02 3.33
C ASP A 189 23.28 -19.00 2.18
N ASN A 190 23.93 -19.36 1.08
CA ASN A 190 23.94 -18.55 -0.15
C ASN A 190 22.53 -18.43 -0.77
N ILE A 191 21.77 -19.52 -0.81
CA ILE A 191 20.36 -19.54 -1.27
C ILE A 191 19.49 -18.63 -0.38
N LYS A 192 19.67 -18.66 0.94
CA LYS A 192 18.97 -17.75 1.86
C LYS A 192 19.29 -16.30 1.57
N LEU A 193 20.55 -15.97 1.33
CA LEU A 193 20.96 -14.61 0.98
C LEU A 193 20.30 -14.14 -0.33
N ASP A 194 20.31 -14.97 -1.38
CA ASP A 194 19.64 -14.65 -2.65
C ASP A 194 18.14 -14.45 -2.45
N PHE A 195 17.48 -15.33 -1.69
CA PHE A 195 16.07 -15.21 -1.36
C PHE A 195 15.77 -13.88 -0.65
N TYR A 196 16.55 -13.50 0.37
CA TYR A 196 16.33 -12.24 1.07
C TYR A 196 16.64 -11.02 0.21
N HIS A 197 17.63 -11.07 -0.67
CA HIS A 197 17.89 -10.01 -1.63
C HIS A 197 16.71 -9.81 -2.59
N ARG A 198 16.09 -10.90 -3.07
CA ARG A 198 14.88 -10.82 -3.92
C ARG A 198 13.66 -10.27 -3.18
N LEU A 199 13.57 -10.52 -1.88
CA LEU A 199 12.48 -10.05 -1.03
C LEU A 199 12.56 -8.53 -0.76
N ILE A 200 13.78 -7.98 -0.71
CA ILE A 200 14.03 -6.56 -0.42
C ILE A 200 13.88 -5.69 -1.67
N ARG A 201 14.19 -6.23 -2.82
CA ARG A 201 13.97 -5.54 -4.10
C ARG A 201 12.48 -5.39 -4.42
#